data_d2263aea371697886fdf3d9b9c3322a6
#
_entry.id   d2263aea371697886fdf3d9b9c3322a6
#
_cell.length_a   1.000
_cell.length_b   1.000
_cell.length_c   1.000
_cell.angle_alpha   90.00
_cell.angle_beta   90.00
_cell.angle_gamma   90.00
#
_symmetry.space_group_name_H-M   'P 1'
#
loop_
_entity.id
_entity.type
_entity.pdbx_description
1 polymer ?
#
loop_
_entity_poly.entity_id
_entity_poly.type
_entity_poly.pdbx_seq_one_letter_code
_entity_poly.pdbx_strand_id
1 'polypeptide(L)'
;PEYINERWIKNIIKHLNEQFKKDMTSYKGTAQMYLQEKSQDLKAAKRIYFHLVENEEDSEFPFAFLATYATKDIENRIVHMPLKHALIEYKNDQKQLLDLLSCLNDVAQKIGLIAKFMETGDLFHPIRLTSQEAYTLLKSVPDIEASGIKCRVPNWWKKKYSSVKINVNIGEKKPSLLGFESILSAQPSLIVNGHALTKKEISELLKMEEGLGWLKGQWVEINHNKLQQLLEQMEKYDGTISLKDALTKTYISDEDNVDVDLGVQISNGKWLRETLGQLKDPSKIRNKAKPKYLKATLRPYQKNGYNWLN
;
A
#
# COMPACT_ATOMS: atom_id res chain seq x y z
N PRO A 1 7.36 -15.66 8.73
CA PRO A 1 8.71 -16.03 9.08
C PRO A 1 8.67 -17.33 9.89
N GLU A 2 9.48 -18.32 9.52
CA GLU A 2 9.51 -19.68 10.10
C GLU A 2 9.84 -19.73 11.59
N TYR A 3 10.31 -18.63 12.18
CA TYR A 3 10.66 -18.58 13.61
C TYR A 3 9.50 -18.14 14.51
N ILE A 4 8.39 -17.68 13.97
CA ILE A 4 7.18 -17.37 14.75
C ILE A 4 6.36 -18.64 14.87
N ASN A 5 6.70 -19.50 15.83
CA ASN A 5 5.96 -20.70 16.14
C ASN A 5 5.29 -20.59 17.51
N GLU A 6 4.44 -21.57 17.82
CA GLU A 6 3.68 -21.60 19.09
C GLU A 6 4.59 -21.54 20.35
N ARG A 7 5.76 -22.19 20.29
CA ARG A 7 6.76 -22.19 21.37
C ARG A 7 7.35 -20.79 21.57
N TRP A 8 7.66 -20.07 20.49
CA TRP A 8 8.15 -18.71 20.54
C TRP A 8 7.12 -17.75 21.14
N ILE A 9 5.85 -17.86 20.71
CA ILE A 9 4.74 -17.06 21.25
C ILE A 9 4.55 -17.32 22.73
N LYS A 10 4.55 -18.60 23.16
CA LYS A 10 4.43 -18.98 24.60
C LYS A 10 5.59 -18.41 25.41
N ASN A 11 6.80 -18.42 24.90
CA ASN A 11 7.97 -17.84 25.58
C ASN A 11 7.83 -16.32 25.75
N ILE A 12 7.40 -15.60 24.72
CA ILE A 12 7.15 -14.15 24.79
C ILE A 12 6.08 -13.84 25.83
N ILE A 13 4.94 -14.53 25.77
CA ILE A 13 3.85 -14.33 26.73
C ILE A 13 4.33 -14.59 28.18
N LYS A 14 5.15 -15.63 28.37
CA LYS A 14 5.74 -15.92 29.68
C LYS A 14 6.62 -14.78 30.17
N HIS A 15 7.55 -14.29 29.35
CA HIS A 15 8.43 -13.16 29.69
C HIS A 15 7.64 -11.87 29.98
N LEU A 16 6.63 -11.56 29.16
CA LEU A 16 5.76 -10.41 29.40
C LEU A 16 5.02 -10.51 30.73
N ASN A 17 4.49 -11.69 31.07
CA ASN A 17 3.82 -11.92 32.35
C ASN A 17 4.79 -11.82 33.54
N GLU A 18 6.01 -12.32 33.42
CA GLU A 18 7.04 -12.20 34.44
C GLU A 18 7.46 -10.75 34.66
N GLN A 19 7.65 -9.99 33.57
CA GLN A 19 7.96 -8.58 33.66
C GLN A 19 6.80 -7.77 34.26
N PHE A 20 5.57 -8.03 33.82
CA PHE A 20 4.36 -7.40 34.37
C PHE A 20 4.22 -7.64 35.87
N LYS A 21 4.47 -8.88 36.34
CA LYS A 21 4.45 -9.21 37.80
C LYS A 21 5.51 -8.45 38.56
N LYS A 22 6.73 -8.32 38.03
CA LYS A 22 7.80 -7.52 38.65
C LYS A 22 7.42 -6.05 38.77
N ASP A 23 6.92 -5.49 37.69
CA ASP A 23 6.53 -4.08 37.66
C ASP A 23 5.38 -3.81 38.64
N MET A 24 4.38 -4.72 38.70
CA MET A 24 3.26 -4.62 39.63
C MET A 24 3.66 -4.72 41.11
N THR A 25 4.75 -5.41 41.42
CA THR A 25 5.26 -5.50 42.80
C THR A 25 5.73 -4.13 43.33
N SER A 26 6.24 -3.29 42.45
CA SER A 26 6.74 -1.95 42.79
C SER A 26 5.71 -0.83 42.56
N TYR A 27 4.60 -1.13 41.88
CA TYR A 27 3.60 -0.14 41.49
C TYR A 27 2.53 0.06 42.56
N LYS A 28 2.30 1.32 42.98
CA LYS A 28 1.30 1.68 43.99
C LYS A 28 -0.06 1.99 43.34
N GLY A 29 -0.67 0.98 42.71
CA GLY A 29 -1.98 1.16 42.04
C GLY A 29 -2.55 -0.17 41.55
N THR A 30 -3.67 -0.11 40.86
CA THR A 30 -4.28 -1.30 40.25
C THR A 30 -3.58 -1.67 38.93
N ALA A 31 -3.66 -2.94 38.54
CA ALA A 31 -3.15 -3.42 37.24
C ALA A 31 -3.73 -2.59 36.06
N GLN A 32 -4.98 -2.15 36.19
CA GLN A 32 -5.63 -1.32 35.18
C GLN A 32 -5.00 0.07 35.10
N MET A 33 -4.65 0.69 36.22
CA MET A 33 -3.95 1.98 36.24
C MET A 33 -2.54 1.86 35.69
N TYR A 34 -1.79 0.82 36.03
CA TYR A 34 -0.46 0.55 35.48
C TYR A 34 -0.52 0.38 33.95
N LEU A 35 -1.45 -0.42 33.46
CA LEU A 35 -1.64 -0.64 32.05
C LEU A 35 -2.07 0.66 31.32
N GLN A 36 -2.91 1.49 31.94
CA GLN A 36 -3.29 2.81 31.41
C GLN A 36 -2.13 3.80 31.34
N GLU A 37 -1.19 3.71 32.29
CA GLU A 37 -0.04 4.60 32.37
C GLU A 37 1.07 4.16 31.39
N LYS A 38 1.30 2.86 31.26
CA LYS A 38 2.33 2.26 30.35
C LYS A 38 1.90 2.21 28.90
N SER A 39 0.61 2.14 28.62
CA SER A 39 0.12 2.05 27.26
C SER A 39 -0.70 3.31 26.91
N GLN A 40 -0.09 4.19 26.17
CA GLN A 40 -0.86 5.23 25.46
C GLN A 40 -1.93 4.60 24.57
N ASP A 41 -1.78 3.31 24.25
CA ASP A 41 -2.67 2.51 23.43
C ASP A 41 -3.90 1.94 24.15
N LEU A 42 -3.87 1.76 25.48
CA LEU A 42 -5.01 1.28 26.26
C LEU A 42 -6.00 2.37 26.70
N LYS A 43 -5.73 3.63 26.37
CA LYS A 43 -6.78 4.66 26.30
C LYS A 43 -7.77 4.38 25.16
N ALA A 44 -7.88 3.12 24.75
CA ALA A 44 -8.57 2.65 23.56
C ALA A 44 -10.08 2.94 23.55
N ALA A 45 -10.70 3.15 24.71
CA ALA A 45 -12.11 3.52 24.77
C ALA A 45 -12.39 5.00 24.44
N LYS A 46 -11.35 5.81 24.20
CA LYS A 46 -11.48 7.26 23.98
C LYS A 46 -10.70 7.76 22.75
N ARG A 47 -10.48 6.88 21.78
CA ARG A 47 -9.74 7.26 20.58
C ARG A 47 -10.62 8.03 19.61
N ILE A 48 -10.09 9.11 19.11
CA ILE A 48 -10.66 9.86 18.00
C ILE A 48 -10.28 9.13 16.70
N TYR A 49 -11.24 9.06 15.80
CA TYR A 49 -11.06 8.50 14.46
C TYR A 49 -11.48 9.53 13.42
N PHE A 50 -10.62 9.75 12.46
CA PHE A 50 -10.95 10.51 11.27
C PHE A 50 -11.27 9.54 10.14
N HIS A 51 -12.44 9.68 9.56
CA HIS A 51 -12.91 8.87 8.45
C HIS A 51 -12.94 9.74 7.20
N LEU A 52 -12.22 9.31 6.17
CA LEU A 52 -12.33 9.86 4.83
C LEU A 52 -12.89 8.78 3.92
N VAL A 53 -14.02 9.05 3.30
CA VAL A 53 -14.73 8.13 2.40
C VAL A 53 -14.97 8.80 1.06
N GLU A 54 -15.07 8.01 0.01
CA GLU A 54 -15.42 8.49 -1.32
C GLU A 54 -16.94 8.75 -1.40
N ASN A 55 -17.30 9.82 -2.10
CA ASN A 55 -18.68 10.18 -2.44
C ASN A 55 -18.80 10.20 -3.96
N GLU A 56 -19.22 9.08 -4.53
CA GLU A 56 -19.30 8.88 -5.99
C GLU A 56 -20.41 9.70 -6.64
N GLU A 57 -21.38 10.19 -5.85
CA GLU A 57 -22.55 10.90 -6.35
C GLU A 57 -22.29 12.40 -6.59
N ASP A 58 -21.24 12.96 -6.02
CA ASP A 58 -20.95 14.40 -6.04
C ASP A 58 -19.57 14.65 -6.67
N SER A 59 -19.55 15.17 -7.89
CA SER A 59 -18.32 15.45 -8.62
C SER A 59 -17.56 16.69 -8.11
N GLU A 60 -18.25 17.62 -7.46
CA GLU A 60 -17.64 18.83 -6.87
C GLU A 60 -16.99 18.52 -5.51
N PHE A 61 -17.69 17.67 -4.72
CA PHE A 61 -17.22 17.22 -3.41
C PHE A 61 -17.15 15.68 -3.37
N PRO A 62 -16.16 15.10 -4.06
CA PRO A 62 -16.07 13.64 -4.24
C PRO A 62 -15.62 12.90 -3.00
N PHE A 63 -15.45 13.58 -1.87
CA PHE A 63 -15.09 12.99 -0.60
C PHE A 63 -15.97 13.51 0.53
N ALA A 64 -16.14 12.66 1.54
CA ALA A 64 -16.77 13.04 2.79
C ALA A 64 -15.83 12.72 3.96
N PHE A 65 -15.80 13.64 4.92
CA PHE A 65 -15.01 13.50 6.14
C PHE A 65 -15.92 13.49 7.36
N LEU A 66 -15.60 12.63 8.33
CA LEU A 66 -16.30 12.56 9.60
C LEU A 66 -15.31 12.24 10.72
N ALA A 67 -15.31 13.06 11.77
CA ALA A 67 -14.63 12.74 13.02
C ALA A 67 -15.57 11.98 13.97
N THR A 68 -15.09 10.86 14.51
CA THR A 68 -15.81 10.03 15.50
C THR A 68 -14.94 9.78 16.71
N TYR A 69 -15.55 9.39 17.79
CA TYR A 69 -14.86 8.88 18.97
C TYR A 69 -15.40 7.49 19.33
N ALA A 70 -14.52 6.64 19.87
CA ALA A 70 -14.90 5.33 20.36
C ALA A 70 -15.40 5.41 21.80
N THR A 71 -16.64 5.00 22.03
CA THR A 71 -17.25 4.86 23.35
C THR A 71 -17.78 3.44 23.54
N LYS A 72 -18.26 3.10 24.73
CA LYS A 72 -18.88 1.80 25.02
C LYS A 72 -20.38 1.95 25.10
N ASP A 73 -21.09 1.04 24.45
CA ASP A 73 -22.55 0.92 24.59
C ASP A 73 -22.95 0.24 25.89
N ILE A 74 -24.26 0.08 26.09
CA ILE A 74 -24.86 -0.56 27.29
C ILE A 74 -24.36 -2.00 27.44
N GLU A 75 -24.03 -2.69 26.35
CA GLU A 75 -23.51 -4.07 26.35
C GLU A 75 -21.96 -4.12 26.39
N ASN A 76 -21.30 -3.01 26.74
CA ASN A 76 -19.85 -2.87 26.84
C ASN A 76 -19.09 -3.11 25.50
N ARG A 77 -19.78 -3.00 24.35
CA ARG A 77 -19.20 -3.10 23.02
C ARG A 77 -18.68 -1.72 22.59
N ILE A 78 -17.56 -1.71 21.89
CA ILE A 78 -17.00 -0.46 21.34
C ILE A 78 -17.86 -0.01 20.15
N VAL A 79 -18.42 1.19 20.25
CA VAL A 79 -19.18 1.84 19.20
C VAL A 79 -18.51 3.16 18.81
N HIS A 80 -18.63 3.54 17.55
CA HIS A 80 -18.11 4.80 17.03
C HIS A 80 -19.26 5.80 16.92
N MET A 81 -19.18 6.86 17.69
CA MET A 81 -20.17 7.94 17.68
C MET A 81 -19.57 9.19 17.06
N PRO A 82 -20.35 10.03 16.33
CA PRO A 82 -19.89 11.32 15.85
C PRO A 82 -19.30 12.16 16.99
N LEU A 83 -18.22 12.87 16.71
CA LEU A 83 -17.46 13.64 17.71
C LEU A 83 -18.32 14.66 18.47
N LYS A 84 -19.35 15.18 17.83
CA LYS A 84 -20.35 16.06 18.47
C LYS A 84 -20.96 15.45 19.74
N HIS A 85 -21.21 14.15 19.75
CA HIS A 85 -21.79 13.50 20.91
C HIS A 85 -20.81 13.42 22.11
N ALA A 86 -19.50 13.41 21.85
CA ALA A 86 -18.50 13.47 22.92
C ALA A 86 -18.57 14.76 23.73
N LEU A 87 -18.86 15.90 23.08
CA LEU A 87 -19.04 17.16 23.76
C LEU A 87 -20.24 17.17 24.73
N ILE A 88 -21.28 16.43 24.38
CA ILE A 88 -22.48 16.28 25.20
C ILE A 88 -22.22 15.29 26.33
N GLU A 89 -21.62 14.15 26.03
CA GLU A 89 -21.33 13.07 27.00
C GLU A 89 -20.35 13.54 28.10
N TYR A 90 -19.31 14.27 27.69
CA TYR A 90 -18.26 14.73 28.60
C TYR A 90 -18.49 16.13 29.19
N LYS A 91 -19.67 16.70 28.99
CA LYS A 91 -20.01 18.05 29.51
C LYS A 91 -19.73 18.21 31.02
N ASN A 92 -19.94 17.15 31.79
CA ASN A 92 -19.74 17.11 33.24
C ASN A 92 -18.39 16.49 33.66
N ASP A 93 -17.58 15.98 32.72
CA ASP A 93 -16.25 15.43 32.97
C ASP A 93 -15.18 16.28 32.26
N GLN A 94 -14.82 17.36 32.92
CA GLN A 94 -13.86 18.34 32.39
C GLN A 94 -12.51 17.71 32.00
N LYS A 95 -12.04 16.69 32.75
CA LYS A 95 -10.79 16.03 32.45
C LYS A 95 -10.85 15.26 31.13
N GLN A 96 -11.91 14.51 30.93
CA GLN A 96 -12.10 13.75 29.69
C GLN A 96 -12.29 14.64 28.49
N LEU A 97 -13.00 15.75 28.67
CA LEU A 97 -13.19 16.76 27.63
C LEU A 97 -11.87 17.43 27.23
N LEU A 98 -11.05 17.82 28.22
CA LEU A 98 -9.75 18.41 27.97
C LEU A 98 -8.79 17.44 27.28
N ASP A 99 -8.73 16.18 27.71
CA ASP A 99 -7.91 15.14 27.07
C ASP A 99 -8.31 14.95 25.60
N LEU A 100 -9.61 14.97 25.30
CA LEU A 100 -10.13 14.84 23.94
C LEU A 100 -9.76 16.06 23.10
N LEU A 101 -9.98 17.28 23.61
CA LEU A 101 -9.69 18.53 22.90
C LEU A 101 -8.19 18.76 22.73
N SER A 102 -7.35 18.32 23.66
CA SER A 102 -5.89 18.41 23.55
C SER A 102 -5.38 17.68 22.33
N CYS A 103 -5.82 16.43 22.11
CA CYS A 103 -5.41 15.67 20.91
C CYS A 103 -5.83 16.36 19.62
N LEU A 104 -7.01 16.97 19.58
CA LEU A 104 -7.48 17.72 18.41
C LEU A 104 -6.66 18.99 18.18
N ASN A 105 -6.34 19.71 19.25
CA ASN A 105 -5.54 20.93 19.18
C ASN A 105 -4.11 20.62 18.67
N ASP A 106 -3.49 19.53 19.13
CA ASP A 106 -2.16 19.11 18.68
C ASP A 106 -2.12 18.84 17.16
N VAL A 107 -3.19 18.28 16.61
CA VAL A 107 -3.32 18.07 15.16
C VAL A 107 -3.62 19.37 14.44
N ALA A 108 -4.50 20.23 15.00
CA ALA A 108 -4.85 21.53 14.43
C ALA A 108 -3.63 22.46 14.31
N GLN A 109 -2.71 22.42 15.27
CA GLN A 109 -1.45 23.19 15.20
C GLN A 109 -0.55 22.76 14.04
N LYS A 110 -0.62 21.50 13.61
CA LYS A 110 0.20 20.96 12.52
C LYS A 110 -0.49 21.07 11.16
N ILE A 111 -1.82 21.01 11.14
CA ILE A 111 -2.61 20.88 9.90
C ILE A 111 -3.65 21.99 9.85
N GLY A 112 -3.38 23.01 9.02
CA GLY A 112 -4.23 24.20 8.91
C GLY A 112 -5.68 23.90 8.49
N LEU A 113 -5.90 22.82 7.72
CA LEU A 113 -7.26 22.40 7.35
C LEU A 113 -8.06 21.94 8.58
N ILE A 114 -7.44 21.18 9.48
CA ILE A 114 -8.09 20.73 10.72
C ILE A 114 -8.30 21.93 11.67
N ALA A 115 -7.34 22.87 11.73
CA ALA A 115 -7.53 24.12 12.47
C ALA A 115 -8.76 24.88 11.99
N LYS A 116 -8.91 25.06 10.69
CA LYS A 116 -10.10 25.67 10.07
C LYS A 116 -11.39 24.96 10.48
N PHE A 117 -11.43 23.62 10.40
CA PHE A 117 -12.62 22.84 10.78
C PHE A 117 -12.93 22.95 12.28
N MET A 118 -11.92 23.12 13.14
CA MET A 118 -12.13 23.37 14.56
C MET A 118 -12.70 24.76 14.82
N GLU A 119 -12.15 25.78 14.18
CA GLU A 119 -12.58 27.17 14.34
C GLU A 119 -14.02 27.39 13.86
N THR A 120 -14.39 26.77 12.73
CA THR A 120 -15.76 26.85 12.18
C THR A 120 -16.75 25.95 12.90
N GLY A 121 -16.26 24.97 13.67
CA GLY A 121 -17.09 23.93 14.29
C GLY A 121 -17.47 22.78 13.34
N ASP A 122 -17.01 22.81 12.10
CA ASP A 122 -17.32 21.79 11.08
C ASP A 122 -16.78 20.42 11.47
N LEU A 123 -15.67 20.37 12.23
CA LEU A 123 -15.07 19.10 12.68
C LEU A 123 -16.06 18.18 13.44
N PHE A 124 -17.10 18.75 14.01
CA PHE A 124 -18.13 18.03 14.78
C PHE A 124 -19.30 17.52 13.91
N HIS A 125 -19.26 17.76 12.61
CA HIS A 125 -20.30 17.39 11.64
C HIS A 125 -19.70 16.62 10.46
N PRO A 126 -20.48 15.88 9.69
CA PRO A 126 -20.03 15.37 8.39
C PRO A 126 -19.72 16.54 7.46
N ILE A 127 -18.54 16.51 6.84
CA ILE A 127 -18.07 17.56 5.93
C ILE A 127 -17.90 16.97 4.53
N ARG A 128 -18.36 17.67 3.51
CA ARG A 128 -18.04 17.36 2.12
C ARG A 128 -16.72 18.03 1.76
N LEU A 129 -15.84 17.32 1.10
CA LEU A 129 -14.51 17.77 0.74
C LEU A 129 -14.29 17.75 -0.76
N THR A 130 -13.59 18.77 -1.25
CA THR A 130 -13.00 18.77 -2.58
C THR A 130 -11.85 17.75 -2.66
N SER A 131 -11.45 17.40 -3.88
CA SER A 131 -10.29 16.51 -4.10
C SER A 131 -9.00 17.06 -3.48
N GLN A 132 -8.83 18.39 -3.48
CA GLN A 132 -7.66 19.06 -2.94
C GLN A 132 -7.63 19.03 -1.40
N GLU A 133 -8.77 19.24 -0.75
CA GLU A 133 -8.88 19.13 0.72
C GLU A 133 -8.67 17.68 1.17
N ALA A 134 -9.26 16.72 0.46
CA ALA A 134 -9.06 15.28 0.71
C ALA A 134 -7.59 14.89 0.54
N TYR A 135 -6.91 15.39 -0.49
CA TYR A 135 -5.47 15.15 -0.69
C TYR A 135 -4.63 15.70 0.46
N THR A 136 -4.94 16.91 0.93
CA THR A 136 -4.27 17.52 2.08
C THR A 136 -4.40 16.65 3.33
N LEU A 137 -5.60 16.13 3.62
CA LEU A 137 -5.82 15.21 4.73
C LEU A 137 -5.06 13.89 4.56
N LEU A 138 -5.11 13.31 3.36
CA LEU A 138 -4.43 12.05 3.05
C LEU A 138 -2.91 12.15 3.22
N LYS A 139 -2.31 13.25 2.79
CA LYS A 139 -0.88 13.53 2.99
C LYS A 139 -0.52 13.68 4.46
N SER A 140 -1.43 14.25 5.25
CA SER A 140 -1.22 14.51 6.67
C SER A 140 -1.53 13.31 7.58
N VAL A 141 -1.97 12.17 7.02
CA VAL A 141 -2.29 10.96 7.81
C VAL A 141 -1.16 10.56 8.77
N PRO A 142 0.12 10.52 8.38
CA PRO A 142 1.20 10.17 9.30
C PRO A 142 1.29 11.11 10.51
N ASP A 143 1.11 12.41 10.30
CA ASP A 143 1.18 13.42 11.36
C ASP A 143 -0.04 13.36 12.28
N ILE A 144 -1.22 13.07 11.71
CA ILE A 144 -2.47 12.86 12.46
C ILE A 144 -2.31 11.62 13.36
N GLU A 145 -1.82 10.51 12.82
CA GLU A 145 -1.64 9.27 13.56
C GLU A 145 -0.55 9.38 14.63
N ALA A 146 0.52 10.13 14.36
CA ALA A 146 1.56 10.45 15.35
C ALA A 146 1.02 11.27 16.56
N SER A 147 -0.08 12.01 16.35
CA SER A 147 -0.78 12.74 17.43
C SER A 147 -1.81 11.89 18.17
N GLY A 148 -1.91 10.58 17.87
CA GLY A 148 -2.79 9.61 18.56
C GLY A 148 -4.19 9.48 17.97
N ILE A 149 -4.54 10.20 16.90
CA ILE A 149 -5.79 10.05 16.17
C ILE A 149 -5.64 8.98 15.10
N LYS A 150 -6.60 8.07 14.99
CA LYS A 150 -6.59 7.02 13.97
C LYS A 150 -7.31 7.44 12.70
N CYS A 151 -6.66 7.20 11.55
CA CYS A 151 -7.23 7.53 10.26
C CYS A 151 -7.81 6.29 9.57
N ARG A 152 -9.06 6.39 9.11
CA ARG A 152 -9.70 5.43 8.21
C ARG A 152 -9.83 6.08 6.84
N VAL A 153 -8.91 5.71 5.96
CA VAL A 153 -8.81 6.25 4.60
C VAL A 153 -9.09 5.16 3.58
N PRO A 154 -9.43 5.51 2.33
CA PRO A 154 -9.66 4.55 1.26
C PRO A 154 -8.50 3.58 1.06
N ASN A 155 -8.82 2.33 0.69
CA ASN A 155 -7.81 1.26 0.57
C ASN A 155 -6.77 1.52 -0.52
N TRP A 156 -7.14 2.21 -1.60
CA TRP A 156 -6.23 2.57 -2.68
C TRP A 156 -5.12 3.51 -2.21
N TRP A 157 -5.39 4.38 -1.23
CA TRP A 157 -4.37 5.24 -0.63
C TRP A 157 -3.39 4.45 0.24
N LYS A 158 -3.89 3.57 1.12
CA LYS A 158 -3.06 2.75 2.02
C LYS A 158 -2.06 1.87 1.28
N LYS A 159 -2.47 1.29 0.16
CA LYS A 159 -1.65 0.39 -0.64
C LYS A 159 -0.72 1.13 -1.61
N LYS A 160 -0.68 2.46 -1.61
CA LYS A 160 0.08 3.28 -2.58
C LYS A 160 -0.21 2.91 -4.04
N TYR A 161 -1.39 2.37 -4.33
CA TYR A 161 -1.79 2.03 -5.71
C TYR A 161 -2.04 3.26 -6.57
N SER A 162 -2.36 4.41 -5.94
CA SER A 162 -2.71 5.64 -6.63
C SER A 162 -1.53 6.38 -7.27
N SER A 163 -0.28 5.91 -7.09
CA SER A 163 0.88 6.60 -7.67
C SER A 163 1.25 6.04 -9.04
N VAL A 164 1.66 6.94 -9.94
CA VAL A 164 2.25 6.56 -11.23
C VAL A 164 3.61 5.92 -11.00
N LYS A 165 3.90 4.83 -11.73
CA LYS A 165 5.16 4.08 -11.67
C LYS A 165 5.65 3.76 -13.07
N ILE A 166 6.95 3.49 -13.22
CA ILE A 166 7.49 2.88 -14.43
C ILE A 166 7.30 1.37 -14.36
N ASN A 167 6.77 0.77 -15.41
CA ASN A 167 6.82 -0.67 -15.63
C ASN A 167 7.72 -0.96 -16.82
N VAL A 168 8.73 -1.79 -16.63
CA VAL A 168 9.59 -2.27 -17.69
C VAL A 168 9.17 -3.69 -18.06
N ASN A 169 8.51 -3.82 -19.22
CA ASN A 169 8.10 -5.13 -19.74
C ASN A 169 9.26 -5.77 -20.52
N ILE A 170 9.78 -6.89 -20.02
CA ILE A 170 10.95 -7.58 -20.57
C ILE A 170 10.55 -8.82 -21.31
N GLY A 171 11.03 -8.97 -22.57
CA GLY A 171 10.88 -10.23 -23.34
C GLY A 171 9.46 -10.50 -23.80
N GLU A 172 8.77 -9.52 -24.37
CA GLU A 172 7.47 -9.71 -25.00
C GLU A 172 7.55 -10.64 -26.21
N LYS A 173 8.62 -10.50 -27.01
CA LYS A 173 8.86 -11.31 -28.20
C LYS A 173 10.08 -12.21 -28.02
N LYS A 174 10.07 -13.34 -28.72
CA LYS A 174 11.21 -14.27 -28.80
C LYS A 174 12.42 -13.54 -29.36
N PRO A 175 13.63 -13.64 -28.74
CA PRO A 175 14.83 -13.07 -29.28
C PRO A 175 15.24 -13.77 -30.58
N SER A 176 15.94 -13.04 -31.45
CA SER A 176 16.42 -13.57 -32.75
C SER A 176 17.53 -14.61 -32.61
N LEU A 177 18.35 -14.48 -31.55
CA LEU A 177 19.40 -15.42 -31.20
C LEU A 177 19.05 -16.10 -29.88
N LEU A 178 19.46 -17.37 -29.72
CA LEU A 178 19.32 -18.12 -28.48
C LEU A 178 20.64 -18.15 -27.72
N GLY A 179 20.59 -17.99 -26.41
CA GLY A 179 21.74 -18.01 -25.51
C GLY A 179 21.62 -16.96 -24.41
N PHE A 180 22.48 -17.04 -23.41
CA PHE A 180 22.46 -16.12 -22.26
C PHE A 180 22.78 -14.66 -22.64
N GLU A 181 23.50 -14.46 -23.75
CA GLU A 181 23.83 -13.15 -24.32
C GLU A 181 22.74 -12.62 -25.28
N SER A 182 21.62 -13.34 -25.40
CA SER A 182 20.49 -12.89 -26.23
C SER A 182 19.93 -11.59 -25.71
N ILE A 183 19.68 -10.65 -26.62
CA ILE A 183 19.09 -9.36 -26.30
C ILE A 183 17.58 -9.45 -26.35
N LEU A 184 16.94 -9.12 -25.24
CA LEU A 184 15.49 -9.02 -25.09
C LEU A 184 15.05 -7.57 -25.21
N SER A 185 13.84 -7.38 -25.72
CA SER A 185 13.19 -6.05 -25.64
C SER A 185 12.83 -5.73 -24.21
N ALA A 186 13.18 -4.54 -23.75
CA ALA A 186 12.79 -3.98 -22.47
C ALA A 186 12.00 -2.70 -22.76
N GLN A 187 10.66 -2.80 -22.69
CA GLN A 187 9.78 -1.69 -23.04
C GLN A 187 9.29 -0.98 -21.78
N PRO A 188 9.80 0.24 -21.48
CA PRO A 188 9.30 1.02 -20.36
C PRO A 188 7.93 1.61 -20.72
N SER A 189 7.05 1.65 -19.73
CA SER A 189 5.75 2.29 -19.82
C SER A 189 5.39 2.87 -18.45
N LEU A 190 4.66 3.97 -18.42
CA LEU A 190 4.06 4.44 -17.17
C LEU A 190 2.81 3.61 -16.90
N ILE A 191 2.67 3.19 -15.68
CA ILE A 191 1.50 2.45 -15.20
C ILE A 191 0.88 3.12 -13.98
N VAL A 192 -0.41 2.95 -13.86
CA VAL A 192 -1.18 3.28 -12.66
C VAL A 192 -2.07 2.09 -12.34
N ASN A 193 -2.00 1.57 -11.11
CA ASN A 193 -2.74 0.37 -10.68
C ASN A 193 -2.61 -0.84 -11.65
N GLY A 194 -1.42 -1.02 -12.23
CA GLY A 194 -1.15 -2.11 -13.18
C GLY A 194 -1.62 -1.84 -14.63
N HIS A 195 -2.28 -0.73 -14.91
CA HIS A 195 -2.71 -0.36 -16.25
C HIS A 195 -1.75 0.64 -16.89
N ALA A 196 -1.26 0.30 -18.09
CA ALA A 196 -0.38 1.18 -18.84
C ALA A 196 -1.11 2.47 -19.27
N LEU A 197 -0.39 3.59 -19.16
CA LEU A 197 -0.85 4.90 -19.59
C LEU A 197 -0.48 5.14 -21.04
N THR A 198 -1.42 5.65 -21.80
CA THR A 198 -1.20 6.14 -23.16
C THR A 198 -0.56 7.52 -23.13
N LYS A 199 0.08 7.93 -24.23
CA LYS A 199 0.66 9.29 -24.37
C LYS A 199 -0.38 10.40 -24.14
N LYS A 200 -1.64 10.16 -24.53
CA LYS A 200 -2.74 11.11 -24.32
C LYS A 200 -3.04 11.26 -22.83
N GLU A 201 -3.16 10.15 -22.10
CA GLU A 201 -3.43 10.15 -20.66
C GLU A 201 -2.28 10.77 -19.86
N ILE A 202 -1.03 10.55 -20.26
CA ILE A 202 0.14 11.21 -19.66
C ILE A 202 0.05 12.73 -19.85
N SER A 203 -0.32 13.17 -21.08
CA SER A 203 -0.52 14.60 -21.36
C SER A 203 -1.69 15.20 -20.57
N GLU A 204 -2.75 14.44 -20.32
CA GLU A 204 -3.87 14.85 -19.46
C GLU A 204 -3.42 14.99 -18.00
N LEU A 205 -2.68 14.02 -17.47
CA LEU A 205 -2.11 14.09 -16.10
C LEU A 205 -1.22 15.31 -15.89
N LEU A 206 -0.41 15.67 -16.89
CA LEU A 206 0.47 16.85 -16.83
C LEU A 206 -0.30 18.18 -16.85
N LYS A 207 -1.55 18.19 -17.31
CA LYS A 207 -2.42 19.37 -17.33
C LYS A 207 -3.31 19.51 -16.11
N MET A 208 -3.53 18.40 -15.38
CA MET A 208 -4.31 18.43 -14.14
C MET A 208 -3.52 19.14 -13.03
N GLU A 209 -4.22 19.73 -12.08
CA GLU A 209 -3.60 20.31 -10.88
C GLU A 209 -2.95 19.22 -10.02
N GLU A 210 -1.90 19.58 -9.27
CA GLU A 210 -1.30 18.68 -8.29
C GLU A 210 -2.32 18.31 -7.22
N GLY A 211 -2.36 17.04 -6.84
CA GLY A 211 -3.31 16.55 -5.85
C GLY A 211 -3.91 15.20 -6.21
N LEU A 212 -5.22 15.09 -6.17
CA LEU A 212 -5.96 13.91 -6.61
C LEU A 212 -6.69 14.21 -7.91
N GLY A 213 -6.43 13.40 -8.94
CA GLY A 213 -7.14 13.42 -10.20
C GLY A 213 -7.91 12.11 -10.45
N TRP A 214 -9.01 12.20 -11.18
CA TRP A 214 -9.78 11.03 -11.58
C TRP A 214 -9.32 10.54 -12.95
N LEU A 215 -8.78 9.31 -13.01
CA LEU A 215 -8.28 8.71 -14.25
C LEU A 215 -8.67 7.24 -14.34
N LYS A 216 -9.22 6.80 -15.45
CA LYS A 216 -9.63 5.40 -15.69
C LYS A 216 -10.54 4.82 -14.60
N GLY A 217 -11.48 5.62 -14.08
CA GLY A 217 -12.40 5.15 -13.06
C GLY A 217 -11.79 5.01 -11.67
N GLN A 218 -10.69 5.72 -11.37
CA GLN A 218 -10.03 5.66 -10.08
C GLN A 218 -9.30 6.96 -9.74
N TRP A 219 -9.07 7.18 -8.45
CA TRP A 219 -8.28 8.30 -7.94
C TRP A 219 -6.78 8.03 -8.10
N VAL A 220 -6.07 9.02 -8.61
CA VAL A 220 -4.62 8.98 -8.87
C VAL A 220 -3.96 10.17 -8.21
N GLU A 221 -2.84 9.94 -7.53
CA GLU A 221 -2.00 11.01 -7.02
C GLU A 221 -1.23 11.66 -8.18
N ILE A 222 -1.45 12.96 -8.38
CA ILE A 222 -0.76 13.78 -9.37
C ILE A 222 0.34 14.56 -8.68
N ASN A 223 1.57 14.21 -9.02
CA ASN A 223 2.78 14.92 -8.59
C ASN A 223 3.65 15.17 -9.84
N HIS A 224 3.67 16.40 -10.29
CA HIS A 224 4.36 16.79 -11.54
C HIS A 224 5.85 16.53 -11.48
N ASN A 225 6.51 16.84 -10.35
CA ASN A 225 7.93 16.59 -10.17
C ASN A 225 8.26 15.10 -10.31
N LYS A 226 7.48 14.26 -9.65
CA LYS A 226 7.65 12.80 -9.73
C LYS A 226 7.38 12.29 -11.14
N LEU A 227 6.33 12.79 -11.79
CA LEU A 227 5.99 12.39 -13.17
C LEU A 227 7.09 12.77 -14.16
N GLN A 228 7.67 13.97 -14.04
CA GLN A 228 8.80 14.39 -14.85
C GLN A 228 10.03 13.51 -14.62
N GLN A 229 10.39 13.23 -13.38
CA GLN A 229 11.48 12.31 -13.04
C GLN A 229 11.29 10.91 -13.66
N LEU A 230 10.07 10.39 -13.61
CA LEU A 230 9.74 9.10 -14.22
C LEU A 230 9.86 9.13 -15.74
N LEU A 231 9.43 10.20 -16.39
CA LEU A 231 9.59 10.39 -17.85
C LEU A 231 11.07 10.47 -18.25
N GLU A 232 11.87 11.26 -17.53
CA GLU A 232 13.33 11.34 -17.77
C GLU A 232 14.02 9.98 -17.54
N GLN A 233 13.59 9.21 -16.54
CA GLN A 233 14.10 7.86 -16.34
C GLN A 233 13.71 6.93 -17.49
N MET A 234 12.49 7.01 -18.00
CA MET A 234 12.05 6.23 -19.16
C MET A 234 12.89 6.49 -20.40
N GLU A 235 13.25 7.75 -20.65
CA GLU A 235 14.07 8.14 -21.81
C GLU A 235 15.50 7.56 -21.74
N LYS A 236 16.01 7.27 -20.55
CA LYS A 236 17.34 6.66 -20.34
C LYS A 236 17.38 5.16 -20.62
N TYR A 237 16.22 4.50 -20.72
CA TYR A 237 16.19 3.08 -21.09
C TYR A 237 16.44 2.93 -22.60
N ASP A 238 17.48 2.20 -22.96
CA ASP A 238 17.84 1.90 -24.37
C ASP A 238 16.92 0.89 -25.05
N GLY A 239 15.92 0.40 -24.33
CA GLY A 239 14.91 -0.53 -24.84
C GLY A 239 15.36 -1.98 -24.93
N THR A 240 16.55 -2.30 -24.41
CA THR A 240 17.11 -3.65 -24.49
C THR A 240 17.74 -4.12 -23.18
N ILE A 241 17.79 -5.45 -22.98
CA ILE A 241 18.44 -6.08 -21.82
C ILE A 241 18.94 -7.47 -22.23
N SER A 242 20.08 -7.93 -21.70
CA SER A 242 20.51 -9.31 -21.91
C SER A 242 19.59 -10.31 -21.23
N LEU A 243 19.45 -11.53 -21.80
CA LEU A 243 18.66 -12.61 -21.16
C LEU A 243 19.22 -12.94 -19.78
N LYS A 244 20.54 -12.94 -19.61
CA LYS A 244 21.22 -13.16 -18.33
C LYS A 244 20.77 -12.15 -17.27
N ASP A 245 20.82 -10.86 -17.59
CA ASP A 245 20.42 -9.79 -16.67
C ASP A 245 18.92 -9.83 -16.39
N ALA A 246 18.10 -10.13 -17.41
CA ALA A 246 16.67 -10.31 -17.25
C ALA A 246 16.34 -11.43 -16.27
N LEU A 247 16.97 -12.60 -16.42
CA LEU A 247 16.79 -13.74 -15.51
C LEU A 247 17.24 -13.39 -14.09
N THR A 248 18.40 -12.74 -13.93
CA THR A 248 18.91 -12.32 -12.61
C THR A 248 17.95 -11.37 -11.93
N LYS A 249 17.48 -10.36 -12.63
CA LYS A 249 16.50 -9.39 -12.08
C LYS A 249 15.15 -10.05 -11.76
N THR A 250 14.70 -10.99 -12.57
CA THR A 250 13.42 -11.71 -12.36
C THR A 250 13.49 -12.68 -11.16
N TYR A 251 14.64 -13.34 -10.93
CA TYR A 251 14.82 -14.23 -9.77
C TYR A 251 15.01 -13.48 -8.45
N ILE A 252 15.53 -12.24 -8.49
CA ILE A 252 15.71 -11.39 -7.31
C ILE A 252 14.40 -10.66 -6.96
N SER A 253 13.56 -10.39 -7.96
CA SER A 253 12.22 -9.80 -7.76
C SER A 253 11.18 -10.92 -7.67
N ASP A 254 11.00 -11.52 -6.48
CA ASP A 254 9.71 -12.13 -6.14
C ASP A 254 8.61 -11.07 -6.33
N GLU A 255 7.39 -11.50 -6.68
CA GLU A 255 6.28 -10.67 -7.18
C GLU A 255 5.93 -9.40 -6.35
N ASP A 256 6.58 -9.20 -5.19
CA ASP A 256 6.39 -8.07 -4.27
C ASP A 256 7.57 -7.08 -4.19
N ASN A 257 8.67 -7.30 -4.89
CA ASN A 257 9.81 -6.37 -4.89
C ASN A 257 9.64 -5.27 -5.94
N VAL A 258 8.83 -4.30 -5.58
CA VAL A 258 8.94 -2.93 -6.10
C VAL A 258 10.17 -2.33 -5.44
N ASP A 259 11.15 -1.89 -6.22
CA ASP A 259 12.19 -1.01 -5.71
C ASP A 259 11.50 0.26 -5.23
N VAL A 260 11.26 0.32 -3.91
CA VAL A 260 10.32 1.26 -3.27
C VAL A 260 10.81 2.70 -3.43
N ASP A 261 12.14 2.90 -3.59
CA ASP A 261 12.74 4.22 -3.72
C ASP A 261 12.62 4.83 -5.13
N LEU A 262 12.56 4.03 -6.18
CA LEU A 262 12.57 4.54 -7.56
C LEU A 262 11.24 4.38 -8.30
N GLY A 263 10.25 3.68 -7.76
CA GLY A 263 8.95 3.48 -8.40
C GLY A 263 9.02 2.70 -9.72
N VAL A 264 10.03 1.84 -9.89
CA VAL A 264 10.19 0.99 -11.07
C VAL A 264 9.73 -0.41 -10.77
N GLN A 265 8.82 -0.93 -11.58
CA GLN A 265 8.32 -2.30 -11.54
C GLN A 265 8.82 -3.05 -12.79
N ILE A 266 9.26 -4.29 -12.62
CA ILE A 266 9.64 -5.14 -13.75
C ILE A 266 8.53 -6.17 -13.97
N SER A 267 8.10 -6.34 -15.22
CA SER A 267 7.14 -7.36 -15.61
C SER A 267 7.70 -8.26 -16.71
N ASN A 268 7.37 -9.54 -16.63
CA ASN A 268 7.75 -10.50 -17.66
C ASN A 268 6.76 -10.44 -18.82
N GLY A 269 7.27 -10.16 -20.02
CA GLY A 269 6.54 -10.24 -21.27
C GLY A 269 6.12 -11.67 -21.59
N LYS A 270 5.31 -11.82 -22.62
CA LYS A 270 4.68 -13.11 -22.96
C LYS A 270 5.70 -14.22 -23.16
N TRP A 271 6.70 -14.00 -24.00
CA TRP A 271 7.70 -15.02 -24.30
C TRP A 271 8.54 -15.39 -23.06
N LEU A 272 9.00 -14.39 -22.29
CA LEU A 272 9.82 -14.64 -21.10
C LEU A 272 9.02 -15.41 -20.03
N ARG A 273 7.77 -15.05 -19.81
CA ARG A 273 6.86 -15.73 -18.88
C ARG A 273 6.62 -17.19 -19.28
N GLU A 274 6.35 -17.44 -20.56
CA GLU A 274 6.17 -18.81 -21.08
C GLU A 274 7.46 -19.63 -20.91
N THR A 275 8.61 -19.05 -21.22
CA THR A 275 9.92 -19.70 -21.06
C THR A 275 10.23 -20.03 -19.60
N LEU A 276 10.04 -19.07 -18.69
CA LEU A 276 10.21 -19.29 -17.24
C LEU A 276 9.24 -20.35 -16.70
N GLY A 277 7.99 -20.35 -17.18
CA GLY A 277 7.02 -21.37 -16.83
C GLY A 277 7.44 -22.78 -17.26
N GLN A 278 8.05 -22.92 -18.44
CA GLN A 278 8.60 -24.17 -18.92
C GLN A 278 9.85 -24.61 -18.13
N LEU A 279 10.69 -23.66 -17.72
CA LEU A 279 11.87 -23.95 -16.88
C LEU A 279 11.47 -24.41 -15.47
N LYS A 280 10.43 -23.80 -14.89
CA LYS A 280 9.92 -24.17 -13.55
C LYS A 280 9.18 -25.50 -13.56
N ASP A 281 8.51 -25.84 -14.66
CA ASP A 281 7.73 -27.07 -14.81
C ASP A 281 8.00 -27.77 -16.17
N PRO A 282 8.99 -28.65 -16.22
CA PRO A 282 9.35 -29.37 -17.44
C PRO A 282 8.20 -30.18 -18.05
N SER A 283 7.15 -30.51 -17.29
CA SER A 283 5.98 -31.22 -17.83
C SER A 283 5.18 -30.41 -18.84
N LYS A 284 5.32 -29.08 -18.80
CA LYS A 284 4.66 -28.14 -19.73
C LYS A 284 5.38 -27.98 -21.07
N ILE A 285 6.53 -28.62 -21.24
CA ILE A 285 7.29 -28.58 -22.49
C ILE A 285 6.55 -29.42 -23.54
N ARG A 286 6.27 -28.79 -24.68
CA ARG A 286 5.57 -29.49 -25.77
C ARG A 286 6.37 -30.68 -26.29
N ASN A 287 5.71 -31.85 -26.40
CA ASN A 287 6.30 -33.02 -27.02
C ASN A 287 6.60 -32.73 -28.50
N LYS A 288 7.86 -32.85 -28.87
CA LYS A 288 8.29 -32.76 -30.26
C LYS A 288 8.47 -34.16 -30.87
N ALA A 289 8.15 -34.26 -32.15
CA ALA A 289 8.41 -35.48 -32.87
C ALA A 289 9.93 -35.71 -33.00
N LYS A 290 10.36 -36.96 -32.79
CA LYS A 290 11.77 -37.32 -33.00
C LYS A 290 12.17 -37.12 -34.47
N PRO A 291 13.44 -36.81 -34.77
CA PRO A 291 13.93 -36.69 -36.14
C PRO A 291 13.66 -37.95 -36.94
N LYS A 292 13.25 -37.80 -38.20
CA LYS A 292 12.87 -38.94 -39.07
C LYS A 292 14.00 -39.98 -39.24
N TYR A 293 15.26 -39.55 -39.16
CA TYR A 293 16.43 -40.42 -39.29
C TYR A 293 16.78 -41.18 -38.00
N LEU A 294 16.21 -40.81 -36.85
CA LEU A 294 16.45 -41.50 -35.58
C LEU A 294 15.55 -42.72 -35.47
N LYS A 295 16.11 -43.90 -35.73
CA LYS A 295 15.39 -45.20 -35.68
C LYS A 295 15.17 -45.68 -34.24
N ALA A 296 15.98 -45.26 -33.28
CA ALA A 296 15.88 -45.65 -31.87
C ALA A 296 14.62 -45.09 -31.18
N THR A 297 14.10 -45.85 -30.19
CA THR A 297 13.05 -45.39 -29.29
C THR A 297 13.69 -44.70 -28.09
N LEU A 298 13.39 -43.43 -27.90
CA LEU A 298 13.89 -42.64 -26.76
C LEU A 298 13.23 -43.12 -25.46
N ARG A 299 14.02 -43.34 -24.43
CA ARG A 299 13.51 -43.54 -23.06
C ARG A 299 12.81 -42.28 -22.58
N PRO A 300 11.88 -42.35 -21.59
CA PRO A 300 11.12 -41.19 -21.12
C PRO A 300 11.99 -39.98 -20.77
N TYR A 301 13.08 -40.18 -20.03
CA TYR A 301 14.01 -39.10 -19.66
C TYR A 301 14.76 -38.52 -20.87
N GLN A 302 15.13 -39.35 -21.86
CA GLN A 302 15.75 -38.89 -23.10
C GLN A 302 14.78 -38.07 -23.95
N LYS A 303 13.51 -38.48 -23.99
CA LYS A 303 12.46 -37.74 -24.66
C LYS A 303 12.22 -36.41 -24.02
N ASN A 304 12.20 -36.37 -22.69
CA ASN A 304 12.09 -35.10 -21.94
C ASN A 304 13.29 -34.18 -22.21
N GLY A 305 14.51 -34.70 -22.16
CA GLY A 305 15.72 -33.94 -22.52
C GLY A 305 15.69 -33.44 -23.96
N TYR A 306 15.26 -34.26 -24.91
CA TYR A 306 15.11 -33.88 -26.32
C TYR A 306 14.07 -32.73 -26.48
N ASN A 307 12.93 -32.85 -25.81
CA ASN A 307 11.91 -31.80 -25.84
C ASN A 307 12.41 -30.50 -25.22
N TRP A 308 13.26 -30.59 -24.21
CA TRP A 308 13.82 -29.44 -23.49
C TRP A 308 14.88 -28.69 -24.32
N LEU A 309 15.65 -29.41 -25.12
CA LEU A 309 16.73 -28.85 -25.96
C LEU A 309 16.23 -28.24 -27.28
N ASN A 310 14.97 -28.49 -27.66
CA ASN A 310 14.37 -28.03 -28.92
C ASN A 310 13.15 -27.14 -28.73
#